data_5a17f66b9b862341717cd3292e4438db
#
_entry.id   5a17f66b9b862341717cd3292e4438db
#
_cell.length_a   1.000
_cell.length_b   1.000
_cell.length_c   1.000
_cell.angle_alpha   90.00
_cell.angle_beta   90.00
_cell.angle_gamma   90.00
#
_symmetry.space_group_name_H-M   'P 1'
#
loop_
_entity.id
_entity.type
_entity.pdbx_description
1 polymer ?
#
loop_
_entity_poly.entity_id
_entity_poly.type
_entity_poly.pdbx_seq_one_letter_code
_entity_poly.pdbx_strand_id
1 'polypeptide(L)'
;MTNNIFNGGKPFGKGFVDAKLNDPELLDTLTAYRRKVAGYTRPLLSDEFASLPVNSLLVSPKIDGELWFLVASNGIVFLTNPRGRLIYGDIPILLQAKSLPDNTIIAGELYASVDGRRSRVGDLSALLSEPDGAVEKLYFGAFDLLEHENEPVGSTYVKRYEVLNSLIKASDQLSVIQCEEMDRANVLVKYETEVVTSQLEGLIIRLPSGLIYKLKPTITIDAVIIAYTTKTDQPHLVRSVLLGLMNETGHIQILGGCGNIGSEDERMLLGTKLEPHRVIAPIRYASDSGSLYTFVKPETVIELKVTDLQLERSDGSSSSSMVLCYEDNAWKAIKLELCPRPIHPVLLRVRDDKSVTQSDIRLSQIADFLPNSKTDATQSELPKSHVLRREVWTKETKGELAVRKLLVWKTNKAEINSAFPEYVVHWTDYSSGRASPLNREVKLAPNEESAMQLADGLILENIKKGWNLI
;
A
#
# COMPACT_ATOMS: atom_id res chain seq x y z
N MET A 1 2.62 26.57 31.35
CA MET A 1 3.62 25.83 30.55
C MET A 1 2.85 25.17 29.43
N THR A 2 2.90 25.72 28.25
CA THR A 2 2.31 25.11 27.05
C THR A 2 3.13 23.86 26.76
N ASN A 3 2.62 22.70 27.15
CA ASN A 3 3.17 21.42 26.66
C ASN A 3 3.15 21.51 25.13
N ASN A 4 4.34 21.43 24.51
CA ASN A 4 4.48 21.38 23.08
C ASN A 4 3.85 20.08 22.58
N ILE A 5 2.56 20.11 22.28
CA ILE A 5 1.78 18.97 21.77
C ILE A 5 2.36 18.48 20.43
N PHE A 6 3.08 19.35 19.71
CA PHE A 6 3.69 19.02 18.43
C PHE A 6 5.04 19.71 18.23
N ASN A 7 5.92 19.07 17.44
CA ASN A 7 7.26 19.53 17.09
C ASN A 7 7.47 19.54 15.58
N GLY A 8 8.16 20.58 15.12
CA GLY A 8 8.60 20.72 13.73
C GLY A 8 7.45 21.05 12.79
N GLY A 9 7.62 20.73 11.53
CA GLY A 9 6.69 20.96 10.45
C GLY A 9 7.32 21.76 9.31
N LYS A 10 6.82 21.52 8.09
CA LYS A 10 7.17 22.28 6.88
C LYS A 10 6.07 23.30 6.62
N PRO A 11 6.37 24.50 6.11
CA PRO A 11 5.35 25.46 5.71
C PRO A 11 4.37 24.84 4.71
N PHE A 12 3.08 25.14 4.91
CA PHE A 12 1.99 24.73 4.03
C PHE A 12 0.89 25.80 4.09
N GLY A 13 0.88 26.69 3.11
CA GLY A 13 0.07 27.91 3.16
C GLY A 13 0.37 28.75 4.39
N LYS A 14 -0.67 29.08 5.20
CA LYS A 14 -0.53 29.78 6.48
C LYS A 14 -0.42 28.84 7.69
N GLY A 15 -0.18 27.57 7.46
CA GLY A 15 0.01 26.55 8.48
C GLY A 15 1.27 25.72 8.23
N PHE A 16 1.27 24.51 8.80
CA PHE A 16 2.39 23.60 8.74
C PHE A 16 1.91 22.17 8.54
N VAL A 17 2.68 21.39 7.78
CA VAL A 17 2.50 19.96 7.55
C VAL A 17 3.75 19.19 7.98
N ASP A 18 3.66 17.88 8.14
CA ASP A 18 4.76 17.01 8.56
C ASP A 18 5.33 17.31 9.96
N ALA A 19 4.58 18.00 10.81
CA ALA A 19 4.88 18.06 12.22
C ALA A 19 4.64 16.71 12.89
N LYS A 20 5.22 16.49 14.07
CA LYS A 20 5.05 15.26 14.85
C LYS A 20 4.25 15.53 16.12
N LEU A 21 3.27 14.67 16.35
CA LEU A 21 2.47 14.65 17.57
C LEU A 21 3.31 14.10 18.74
N ASN A 22 3.37 14.84 19.84
CA ASN A 22 4.07 14.51 21.08
C ASN A 22 3.11 14.13 22.22
N ASP A 23 2.06 13.38 21.89
CA ASP A 23 1.07 12.91 22.84
C ASP A 23 0.91 11.38 22.67
N PRO A 24 1.59 10.57 23.50
CA PRO A 24 1.52 9.11 23.40
C PRO A 24 0.12 8.55 23.68
N GLU A 25 -0.65 9.15 24.60
CA GLU A 25 -1.99 8.67 24.96
C GLU A 25 -2.98 8.89 23.79
N LEU A 26 -2.90 10.05 23.17
CA LEU A 26 -3.68 10.33 21.97
C LEU A 26 -3.27 9.39 20.81
N LEU A 27 -1.96 9.19 20.57
CA LEU A 27 -1.50 8.25 19.54
C LEU A 27 -1.99 6.83 19.76
N ASP A 28 -1.99 6.37 21.00
CA ASP A 28 -2.51 5.04 21.35
C ASP A 28 -4.01 4.94 21.05
N THR A 29 -4.78 5.97 21.40
CA THR A 29 -6.22 6.06 21.10
C THR A 29 -6.49 5.99 19.60
N LEU A 30 -5.77 6.78 18.79
CA LEU A 30 -5.94 6.81 17.33
C LEU A 30 -5.52 5.48 16.68
N THR A 31 -4.43 4.89 17.17
CA THR A 31 -3.96 3.58 16.70
C THR A 31 -4.93 2.46 17.06
N ALA A 32 -5.50 2.49 18.27
CA ALA A 32 -6.51 1.53 18.70
C ALA A 32 -7.78 1.62 17.85
N TYR A 33 -8.25 2.84 17.55
CA TYR A 33 -9.37 3.04 16.64
C TYR A 33 -9.09 2.45 15.26
N ARG A 34 -7.94 2.76 14.66
CA ARG A 34 -7.54 2.21 13.36
C ARG A 34 -7.54 0.68 13.36
N ARG A 35 -6.97 0.04 14.39
CA ARG A 35 -6.95 -1.43 14.51
C ARG A 35 -8.35 -2.00 14.64
N LYS A 36 -9.21 -1.38 15.43
CA LYS A 36 -10.61 -1.78 15.59
C LYS A 36 -11.36 -1.72 14.26
N VAL A 37 -11.30 -0.57 13.57
CA VAL A 37 -11.99 -0.40 12.27
C VAL A 37 -11.45 -1.37 11.22
N ALA A 38 -10.13 -1.58 11.15
CA ALA A 38 -9.53 -2.55 10.24
C ALA A 38 -9.99 -3.98 10.52
N GLY A 39 -10.16 -4.35 11.79
CA GLY A 39 -10.65 -5.67 12.21
C GLY A 39 -12.11 -5.94 11.81
N TYR A 40 -12.93 -4.90 11.74
CA TYR A 40 -14.35 -5.01 11.36
C TYR A 40 -14.63 -4.73 9.89
N THR A 41 -13.63 -4.25 9.15
CA THR A 41 -13.79 -3.89 7.73
C THR A 41 -13.40 -5.05 6.83
N ARG A 42 -14.30 -5.40 5.89
CA ARG A 42 -14.12 -6.49 4.93
C ARG A 42 -14.39 -5.99 3.50
N PRO A 43 -13.65 -6.47 2.50
CA PRO A 43 -14.06 -6.28 1.12
C PRO A 43 -15.36 -7.06 0.88
N LEU A 44 -16.24 -6.50 0.07
CA LEU A 44 -17.43 -7.17 -0.46
C LEU A 44 -17.31 -7.17 -1.97
N LEU A 45 -17.34 -8.36 -2.54
CA LEU A 45 -17.33 -8.51 -3.99
C LEU A 45 -18.77 -8.38 -4.51
N SER A 46 -18.92 -7.94 -5.76
CA SER A 46 -20.24 -7.75 -6.37
C SER A 46 -21.07 -9.05 -6.43
N ASP A 47 -20.41 -10.19 -6.57
CA ASP A 47 -21.02 -11.53 -6.56
C ASP A 47 -21.41 -12.01 -5.14
N GLU A 48 -20.81 -11.46 -4.09
CA GLU A 48 -21.14 -11.76 -2.69
C GLU A 48 -22.26 -10.87 -2.14
N PHE A 49 -22.76 -9.94 -2.93
CA PHE A 49 -23.74 -8.94 -2.50
C PHE A 49 -25.03 -9.56 -1.94
N ALA A 50 -25.44 -10.71 -2.47
CA ALA A 50 -26.60 -11.45 -1.99
C ALA A 50 -26.48 -11.93 -0.52
N SER A 51 -25.27 -11.98 0.03
CA SER A 51 -25.02 -12.39 1.42
C SER A 51 -25.32 -11.30 2.44
N LEU A 52 -25.52 -10.05 2.01
CA LEU A 52 -25.88 -8.95 2.90
C LEU A 52 -27.31 -9.12 3.44
N PRO A 53 -27.59 -8.64 4.68
CA PRO A 53 -28.94 -8.50 5.18
C PRO A 53 -29.84 -7.72 4.21
N VAL A 54 -31.14 -8.01 4.24
CA VAL A 54 -32.08 -7.36 3.31
C VAL A 54 -32.32 -5.90 3.66
N ASN A 55 -32.34 -5.55 4.95
CA ASN A 55 -32.72 -4.23 5.45
C ASN A 55 -31.69 -3.63 6.41
N SER A 56 -31.85 -2.35 6.72
CA SER A 56 -31.10 -1.61 7.74
C SER A 56 -29.60 -1.52 7.47
N LEU A 57 -29.24 -1.28 6.22
CA LEU A 57 -27.87 -1.04 5.80
C LEU A 57 -27.59 0.48 5.81
N LEU A 58 -26.57 0.89 6.58
CA LEU A 58 -26.10 2.26 6.56
C LEU A 58 -25.02 2.42 5.50
N VAL A 59 -25.31 3.20 4.47
CA VAL A 59 -24.49 3.30 3.27
C VAL A 59 -23.98 4.73 3.08
N SER A 60 -22.70 4.84 2.83
CA SER A 60 -22.05 6.10 2.50
C SER A 60 -21.11 5.92 1.30
N PRO A 61 -20.83 6.98 0.50
CA PRO A 61 -19.80 6.94 -0.51
C PRO A 61 -18.44 6.67 0.14
N LYS A 62 -17.59 5.92 -0.57
CA LYS A 62 -16.19 5.76 -0.20
C LYS A 62 -15.36 6.84 -0.89
N ILE A 63 -14.73 7.70 -0.09
CA ILE A 63 -13.79 8.70 -0.55
C ILE A 63 -12.39 8.07 -0.60
N ASP A 64 -11.64 8.41 -1.63
CA ASP A 64 -10.25 7.96 -1.83
C ASP A 64 -9.28 9.01 -1.28
N GLY A 65 -8.83 8.80 -0.07
CA GLY A 65 -7.92 9.66 0.68
C GLY A 65 -7.15 8.88 1.74
N GLU A 66 -6.79 9.53 2.81
CA GLU A 66 -6.15 8.92 3.98
C GLU A 66 -7.00 9.11 5.24
N LEU A 67 -6.99 8.08 6.10
CA LEU A 67 -7.57 8.20 7.45
C LEU A 67 -6.78 9.21 8.28
N TRP A 68 -7.44 10.31 8.62
CA TRP A 68 -6.96 11.34 9.55
C TRP A 68 -7.98 11.62 10.65
N PHE A 69 -7.54 12.31 11.67
CA PHE A 69 -8.37 12.72 12.79
C PHE A 69 -8.30 14.24 12.94
N LEU A 70 -9.46 14.85 13.02
CA LEU A 70 -9.62 16.25 13.41
C LEU A 70 -9.77 16.28 14.93
N VAL A 71 -8.83 16.94 15.59
CA VAL A 71 -8.73 16.98 17.06
C VAL A 71 -8.84 18.40 17.54
N ALA A 72 -9.74 18.63 18.50
CA ALA A 72 -9.83 19.87 19.26
C ALA A 72 -9.43 19.57 20.71
N SER A 73 -8.34 20.16 21.17
CA SER A 73 -7.81 19.95 22.52
C SER A 73 -7.03 21.17 23.01
N ASN A 74 -7.30 21.58 24.26
CA ASN A 74 -6.65 22.73 24.90
C ASN A 74 -6.75 24.06 24.10
N GLY A 75 -7.89 24.30 23.45
CA GLY A 75 -8.13 25.47 22.63
C GLY A 75 -7.42 25.46 21.27
N ILE A 76 -6.83 24.35 20.87
CA ILE A 76 -6.12 24.17 19.60
C ILE A 76 -6.83 23.13 18.76
N VAL A 77 -6.98 23.42 17.46
CA VAL A 77 -7.52 22.46 16.47
C VAL A 77 -6.41 22.05 15.50
N PHE A 78 -6.27 20.76 15.28
CA PHE A 78 -5.28 20.22 14.36
C PHE A 78 -5.75 18.93 13.70
N LEU A 79 -5.11 18.55 12.60
CA LEU A 79 -5.29 17.24 11.95
C LEU A 79 -4.09 16.34 12.27
N THR A 80 -4.34 15.08 12.57
CA THR A 80 -3.28 14.10 12.76
C THR A 80 -3.68 12.75 12.18
N ASN A 81 -2.71 12.00 11.65
CA ASN A 81 -2.94 10.63 11.22
C ASN A 81 -2.59 9.62 12.34
N PRO A 82 -2.93 8.32 12.19
CA PRO A 82 -2.62 7.30 13.20
C PRO A 82 -1.13 7.10 13.49
N ARG A 83 -0.23 7.70 12.69
CA ARG A 83 1.22 7.64 12.88
C ARG A 83 1.80 8.89 13.53
N GLY A 84 0.94 9.85 13.89
CA GLY A 84 1.36 11.10 14.51
C GLY A 84 1.89 12.15 13.53
N ARG A 85 1.73 11.98 12.21
CA ARG A 85 1.92 13.05 11.24
C ARG A 85 0.83 14.07 11.43
N LEU A 86 1.18 15.35 11.49
CA LEU A 86 0.29 16.38 11.97
C LEU A 86 0.28 17.58 11.01
N ILE A 87 -0.91 18.20 10.88
CA ILE A 87 -1.16 19.44 10.16
C ILE A 87 -1.78 20.43 11.14
N TYR A 88 -1.23 21.65 11.24
CA TYR A 88 -1.72 22.68 12.14
C TYR A 88 -1.55 24.09 11.59
N GLY A 89 -2.15 25.07 12.25
CA GLY A 89 -2.07 26.47 11.89
C GLY A 89 -3.30 27.00 11.15
N ASP A 90 -3.17 28.14 10.48
CA ASP A 90 -4.30 28.82 9.83
C ASP A 90 -4.59 28.25 8.43
N ILE A 91 -5.01 27.00 8.41
CA ILE A 91 -5.47 26.30 7.20
C ILE A 91 -7.00 26.31 7.16
N PRO A 92 -7.63 26.47 5.99
CA PRO A 92 -9.09 26.64 5.88
C PRO A 92 -9.92 25.61 6.64
N ILE A 93 -9.60 24.30 6.55
CA ILE A 93 -10.28 23.24 7.28
C ILE A 93 -10.21 23.49 8.80
N LEU A 94 -9.03 23.85 9.33
CA LEU A 94 -8.83 24.06 10.75
C LEU A 94 -9.50 25.36 11.23
N LEU A 95 -9.54 26.38 10.40
CA LEU A 95 -10.27 27.61 10.68
C LEU A 95 -11.79 27.36 10.77
N GLN A 96 -12.33 26.51 9.89
CA GLN A 96 -13.73 26.10 9.90
C GLN A 96 -14.07 25.24 11.12
N ALA A 97 -13.12 24.51 11.65
CA ALA A 97 -13.26 23.64 12.81
C ALA A 97 -13.01 24.35 14.17
N LYS A 98 -12.66 25.63 14.19
CA LYS A 98 -12.35 26.39 15.44
C LYS A 98 -13.50 26.44 16.45
N SER A 99 -14.74 26.20 16.02
CA SER A 99 -15.92 26.17 16.89
C SER A 99 -16.18 24.80 17.55
N LEU A 100 -15.36 23.78 17.26
CA LEU A 100 -15.51 22.48 17.91
C LEU A 100 -15.21 22.61 19.41
N PRO A 101 -16.01 21.95 20.26
CA PRO A 101 -15.72 21.86 21.68
C PRO A 101 -14.36 21.20 21.94
N ASP A 102 -13.69 21.62 23.02
CA ASP A 102 -12.45 20.98 23.46
C ASP A 102 -12.67 19.48 23.76
N ASN A 103 -11.60 18.72 23.67
CA ASN A 103 -11.60 17.26 23.88
C ASN A 103 -12.59 16.54 22.93
N THR A 104 -12.51 16.92 21.67
CA THR A 104 -13.26 16.28 20.58
C THR A 104 -12.31 15.64 19.58
N ILE A 105 -12.56 14.36 19.26
CA ILE A 105 -11.78 13.56 18.29
C ILE A 105 -12.72 13.02 17.22
N ILE A 106 -12.56 13.46 16.00
CA ILE A 106 -13.36 13.10 14.83
C ILE A 106 -12.51 12.34 13.84
N ALA A 107 -12.94 11.14 13.43
CA ALA A 107 -12.31 10.40 12.33
C ALA A 107 -12.90 10.83 10.99
N GLY A 108 -12.04 10.97 10.00
CA GLY A 108 -12.45 11.35 8.65
C GLY A 108 -11.44 10.95 7.59
N GLU A 109 -11.83 11.14 6.36
CA GLU A 109 -10.95 10.98 5.20
C GLU A 109 -10.41 12.35 4.80
N LEU A 110 -9.07 12.49 4.83
CA LEU A 110 -8.37 13.66 4.29
C LEU A 110 -8.04 13.39 2.83
N TYR A 111 -8.43 14.28 1.94
CA TYR A 111 -8.24 14.10 0.50
C TYR A 111 -8.00 15.43 -0.20
N ALA A 112 -7.43 15.37 -1.41
CA ALA A 112 -7.24 16.52 -2.27
C ALA A 112 -8.35 16.57 -3.32
N SER A 113 -8.98 17.71 -3.54
CA SER A 113 -9.90 17.91 -4.66
C SER A 113 -9.14 18.05 -5.96
N VAL A 114 -9.59 17.34 -6.99
CA VAL A 114 -9.02 17.38 -8.34
C VAL A 114 -10.12 17.62 -9.35
N ASP A 115 -9.88 18.57 -10.26
CA ASP A 115 -10.87 18.93 -11.28
C ASP A 115 -11.06 17.78 -12.30
N GLY A 116 -12.31 17.48 -12.62
CA GLY A 116 -12.69 16.57 -13.71
C GLY A 116 -12.58 15.07 -13.38
N ARG A 117 -12.10 14.68 -12.20
CA ARG A 117 -12.05 13.29 -11.75
C ARG A 117 -12.15 13.14 -10.24
N ARG A 118 -12.39 11.93 -9.77
CA ARG A 118 -12.30 11.63 -8.33
C ARG A 118 -10.89 11.85 -7.79
N SER A 119 -10.80 12.22 -6.52
CA SER A 119 -9.55 12.22 -5.74
C SER A 119 -8.93 10.83 -5.68
N ARG A 120 -7.61 10.76 -5.52
CA ARG A 120 -6.83 9.55 -5.22
C ARG A 120 -5.84 9.86 -4.09
N VAL A 121 -5.40 8.83 -3.36
CA VAL A 121 -4.42 8.99 -2.27
C VAL A 121 -3.15 9.70 -2.75
N GLY A 122 -2.68 9.42 -3.97
CA GLY A 122 -1.52 10.09 -4.57
C GLY A 122 -1.68 11.60 -4.74
N ASP A 123 -2.90 12.09 -4.97
CA ASP A 123 -3.17 13.52 -5.09
C ASP A 123 -2.98 14.24 -3.75
N LEU A 124 -3.40 13.60 -2.65
CA LEU A 124 -3.17 14.12 -1.30
C LEU A 124 -1.67 14.18 -0.99
N SER A 125 -0.93 13.11 -1.27
CA SER A 125 0.51 13.05 -1.05
C SER A 125 1.25 14.13 -1.84
N ALA A 126 0.87 14.34 -3.10
CA ALA A 126 1.42 15.40 -3.94
C ALA A 126 1.13 16.79 -3.34
N LEU A 127 -0.14 17.06 -3.00
CA LEU A 127 -0.57 18.34 -2.40
C LEU A 127 0.20 18.66 -1.12
N LEU A 128 0.34 17.69 -0.20
CA LEU A 128 1.03 17.88 1.08
C LEU A 128 2.56 18.00 0.94
N SER A 129 3.12 17.68 -0.23
CA SER A 129 4.56 17.80 -0.51
C SER A 129 4.95 19.16 -1.06
N GLU A 130 4.00 19.97 -1.52
CA GLU A 130 4.23 21.29 -2.10
C GLU A 130 4.20 22.37 -1.01
N PRO A 131 5.30 23.14 -0.78
CA PRO A 131 5.36 24.18 0.27
C PRO A 131 4.31 25.27 0.12
N ASP A 132 4.04 25.68 -1.11
CA ASP A 132 3.02 26.66 -1.50
C ASP A 132 1.75 25.97 -2.01
N GLY A 133 1.52 24.71 -1.58
CA GLY A 133 0.40 23.92 -2.01
C GLY A 133 -0.93 24.64 -1.87
N ALA A 134 -1.82 24.38 -2.82
CA ALA A 134 -3.16 24.95 -2.87
C ALA A 134 -4.00 24.41 -1.69
N VAL A 135 -3.82 24.99 -0.49
CA VAL A 135 -4.50 24.57 0.76
C VAL A 135 -6.02 24.58 0.64
N GLU A 136 -6.56 25.33 -0.32
CA GLU A 136 -7.97 25.36 -0.68
C GLU A 136 -8.43 24.05 -1.37
N LYS A 137 -7.50 23.25 -1.87
CA LYS A 137 -7.78 21.92 -2.45
C LYS A 137 -7.76 20.80 -1.42
N LEU A 138 -7.42 21.08 -0.16
CA LEU A 138 -7.43 20.11 0.92
C LEU A 138 -8.84 20.03 1.53
N TYR A 139 -9.38 18.81 1.61
CA TYR A 139 -10.74 18.53 2.10
C TYR A 139 -10.71 17.47 3.19
N PHE A 140 -11.64 17.57 4.13
CA PHE A 140 -11.84 16.57 5.18
C PHE A 140 -13.30 16.14 5.26
N GLY A 141 -13.54 14.89 4.93
CA GLY A 141 -14.84 14.22 5.06
C GLY A 141 -14.94 13.46 6.37
N ALA A 142 -15.62 14.01 7.36
CA ALA A 142 -15.83 13.38 8.66
C ALA A 142 -16.80 12.20 8.54
N PHE A 143 -16.51 11.06 9.19
CA PHE A 143 -17.38 9.87 9.11
C PHE A 143 -17.59 9.14 10.43
N ASP A 144 -16.83 9.44 11.48
CA ASP A 144 -17.07 8.87 12.83
C ASP A 144 -16.60 9.83 13.92
N LEU A 145 -17.14 9.68 15.12
CA LEU A 145 -16.81 10.45 16.30
C LEU A 145 -16.30 9.51 17.40
N LEU A 146 -15.08 9.75 17.89
CA LEU A 146 -14.44 8.90 18.90
C LEU A 146 -14.70 9.42 20.30
N GLU A 147 -14.53 10.73 20.46
CA GLU A 147 -14.62 11.41 21.75
C GLU A 147 -15.28 12.78 21.58
N HIS A 148 -16.06 13.19 22.56
CA HIS A 148 -16.70 14.48 22.64
C HIS A 148 -16.79 14.93 24.10
N GLU A 149 -16.22 16.09 24.42
CA GLU A 149 -16.18 16.67 25.78
C GLU A 149 -15.66 15.73 26.88
N ASN A 150 -14.60 14.96 26.59
CA ASN A 150 -14.02 13.89 27.44
C ASN A 150 -14.90 12.66 27.67
N GLU A 151 -16.04 12.53 26.98
CA GLU A 151 -16.91 11.37 27.07
C GLU A 151 -16.79 10.50 25.83
N PRO A 152 -16.65 9.17 26.00
CA PRO A 152 -16.71 8.25 24.87
C PRO A 152 -18.11 8.30 24.26
N VAL A 153 -18.17 8.65 22.99
CA VAL A 153 -19.45 8.82 22.30
C VAL A 153 -20.08 7.48 21.98
N GLY A 154 -21.26 7.25 22.50
CA GLY A 154 -22.24 6.20 22.22
C GLY A 154 -21.78 4.89 21.58
N SER A 155 -22.33 3.76 22.00
CA SER A 155 -21.93 2.42 21.55
C SER A 155 -22.28 2.10 20.08
N THR A 156 -23.27 2.79 19.50
CA THR A 156 -23.71 2.54 18.12
C THR A 156 -23.22 3.61 17.17
N TYR A 157 -22.95 3.21 15.92
CA TYR A 157 -22.53 4.17 14.87
C TYR A 157 -23.59 5.25 14.63
N VAL A 158 -24.87 4.90 14.64
CA VAL A 158 -25.98 5.85 14.43
C VAL A 158 -25.91 7.01 15.41
N LYS A 159 -25.78 6.72 16.72
CA LYS A 159 -25.67 7.77 17.75
C LYS A 159 -24.44 8.66 17.56
N ARG A 160 -23.31 8.07 17.24
CA ARG A 160 -22.08 8.85 16.96
C ARG A 160 -22.25 9.73 15.73
N TYR A 161 -22.91 9.22 14.70
CA TYR A 161 -23.18 9.93 13.46
C TYR A 161 -24.14 11.12 13.67
N GLU A 162 -25.19 10.94 14.50
CA GLU A 162 -26.12 12.02 14.86
C GLU A 162 -25.38 13.17 15.58
N VAL A 163 -24.56 12.84 16.58
CA VAL A 163 -23.73 13.85 17.28
C VAL A 163 -22.76 14.52 16.32
N LEU A 164 -22.07 13.75 15.48
CA LEU A 164 -21.14 14.26 14.47
C LEU A 164 -21.79 15.28 13.54
N ASN A 165 -23.00 15.01 13.05
CA ASN A 165 -23.76 15.92 12.22
C ASN A 165 -24.16 17.22 12.97
N SER A 166 -24.34 17.17 14.28
CA SER A 166 -24.64 18.36 15.07
C SER A 166 -23.41 19.23 15.32
N LEU A 167 -22.21 18.64 15.35
CA LEU A 167 -20.94 19.32 15.62
C LEU A 167 -20.35 20.01 14.39
N ILE A 168 -20.44 19.37 13.23
CA ILE A 168 -19.85 19.90 11.99
C ILE A 168 -20.91 20.65 11.19
N LYS A 169 -20.73 21.97 11.07
CA LYS A 169 -21.45 22.76 10.07
C LYS A 169 -20.74 22.58 8.75
N ALA A 170 -21.47 22.05 7.76
CA ALA A 170 -20.93 21.87 6.42
C ALA A 170 -20.36 23.16 5.86
N SER A 171 -19.17 23.09 5.34
CA SER A 171 -18.45 24.17 4.67
C SER A 171 -17.79 23.62 3.40
N ASP A 172 -17.09 24.45 2.64
CA ASP A 172 -16.49 23.99 1.38
C ASP A 172 -15.51 22.84 1.56
N GLN A 173 -14.70 22.85 2.63
CA GLN A 173 -13.60 21.89 2.83
C GLN A 173 -13.78 20.95 4.03
N LEU A 174 -14.76 21.21 4.89
CA LEU A 174 -15.08 20.39 6.05
C LEU A 174 -16.56 20.00 6.00
N SER A 175 -16.84 18.70 5.89
CA SER A 175 -18.21 18.18 5.83
C SER A 175 -18.31 16.82 6.48
N VAL A 176 -19.53 16.42 6.86
CA VAL A 176 -19.83 15.04 7.23
C VAL A 176 -20.15 14.25 5.97
N ILE A 177 -19.51 13.09 5.79
CA ILE A 177 -19.83 12.19 4.68
C ILE A 177 -21.26 11.68 4.87
N GLN A 178 -22.13 11.95 3.90
CA GLN A 178 -23.53 11.56 3.94
C GLN A 178 -23.66 10.03 4.11
N CYS A 179 -24.43 9.63 5.09
CA CYS A 179 -24.73 8.22 5.38
C CYS A 179 -26.24 8.03 5.43
N GLU A 180 -26.75 7.13 4.60
CA GLU A 180 -28.17 6.88 4.43
C GLU A 180 -28.52 5.45 4.84
N GLU A 181 -29.64 5.27 5.51
CA GLU A 181 -30.19 3.93 5.76
C GLU A 181 -31.00 3.46 4.56
N MET A 182 -30.70 2.27 4.07
CA MET A 182 -31.41 1.71 2.92
C MET A 182 -31.47 0.18 2.95
N ASP A 183 -32.35 -0.38 2.14
CA ASP A 183 -32.40 -1.81 1.87
C ASP A 183 -31.33 -2.24 0.83
N ARG A 184 -31.12 -3.55 0.74
CA ARG A 184 -30.13 -4.13 -0.17
C ARG A 184 -30.38 -3.81 -1.64
N ALA A 185 -31.63 -3.71 -2.09
CA ALA A 185 -31.97 -3.41 -3.48
C ALA A 185 -31.55 -1.98 -3.84
N ASN A 186 -31.81 -1.02 -2.94
CA ASN A 186 -31.42 0.38 -3.13
C ASN A 186 -29.91 0.57 -3.06
N VAL A 187 -29.17 -0.26 -2.30
CA VAL A 187 -27.67 -0.24 -2.35
C VAL A 187 -27.17 -0.60 -3.74
N LEU A 188 -27.77 -1.57 -4.44
CA LEU A 188 -27.40 -1.90 -5.82
C LEU A 188 -27.63 -0.72 -6.77
N VAL A 189 -28.80 -0.09 -6.66
CA VAL A 189 -29.12 1.08 -7.48
C VAL A 189 -28.10 2.21 -7.22
N LYS A 190 -27.77 2.48 -5.98
CA LYS A 190 -26.77 3.49 -5.59
C LYS A 190 -25.39 3.12 -6.12
N TYR A 191 -25.00 1.85 -6.04
CA TYR A 191 -23.74 1.36 -6.58
C TYR A 191 -23.64 1.56 -8.10
N GLU A 192 -24.64 1.18 -8.86
CA GLU A 192 -24.66 1.36 -10.32
C GLU A 192 -24.62 2.85 -10.70
N THR A 193 -25.34 3.70 -9.98
CA THR A 193 -25.41 5.12 -10.26
C THR A 193 -24.15 5.88 -9.88
N GLU A 194 -23.67 5.69 -8.65
CA GLU A 194 -22.57 6.49 -8.10
C GLU A 194 -21.20 5.89 -8.40
N VAL A 195 -21.09 4.55 -8.35
CA VAL A 195 -19.79 3.89 -8.51
C VAL A 195 -19.52 3.54 -9.97
N VAL A 196 -20.44 2.88 -10.64
CA VAL A 196 -20.23 2.46 -12.04
C VAL A 196 -20.36 3.64 -12.98
N THR A 197 -21.46 4.41 -12.90
CA THR A 197 -21.73 5.51 -13.83
C THR A 197 -20.92 6.77 -13.48
N SER A 198 -20.93 7.21 -12.21
CA SER A 198 -20.23 8.43 -11.77
C SER A 198 -18.79 8.19 -11.35
N GLN A 199 -18.28 6.96 -11.46
CA GLN A 199 -16.90 6.57 -11.21
C GLN A 199 -16.37 6.90 -9.80
N LEU A 200 -17.23 6.86 -8.77
CA LEU A 200 -16.77 6.91 -7.39
C LEU A 200 -15.93 5.67 -7.05
N GLU A 201 -15.13 5.75 -6.00
CA GLU A 201 -14.25 4.64 -5.59
C GLU A 201 -15.05 3.40 -5.17
N GLY A 202 -16.21 3.59 -4.54
CA GLY A 202 -17.04 2.53 -4.01
C GLY A 202 -18.03 3.03 -2.97
N LEU A 203 -18.63 2.10 -2.24
CA LEU A 203 -19.51 2.36 -1.12
C LEU A 203 -18.98 1.72 0.17
N ILE A 204 -19.23 2.37 1.29
CA ILE A 204 -19.05 1.81 2.63
C ILE A 204 -20.43 1.40 3.15
N ILE A 205 -20.59 0.13 3.50
CA ILE A 205 -21.84 -0.43 4.02
C ILE A 205 -21.59 -0.87 5.46
N ARG A 206 -22.32 -0.29 6.39
CA ARG A 206 -22.22 -0.63 7.81
C ARG A 206 -23.48 -1.42 8.25
N LEU A 207 -23.24 -2.52 8.94
CA LEU A 207 -24.30 -3.35 9.46
C LEU A 207 -24.60 -3.01 10.93
N PRO A 208 -25.82 -3.30 11.42
CA PRO A 208 -26.15 -3.18 12.86
C PRO A 208 -25.22 -3.99 13.77
N SER A 209 -24.64 -5.07 13.26
CA SER A 209 -23.65 -5.91 13.97
C SER A 209 -22.28 -5.23 14.19
N GLY A 210 -22.06 -4.07 13.59
CA GLY A 210 -20.78 -3.35 13.61
C GLY A 210 -19.82 -3.75 12.50
N LEU A 211 -20.12 -4.76 11.68
CA LEU A 211 -19.34 -5.10 10.49
C LEU A 211 -19.45 -3.98 9.45
N ILE A 212 -18.33 -3.72 8.79
CA ILE A 212 -18.21 -2.71 7.74
C ILE A 212 -17.75 -3.41 6.46
N TYR A 213 -18.48 -3.20 5.38
CA TYR A 213 -18.09 -3.69 4.07
C TYR A 213 -17.64 -2.54 3.17
N LYS A 214 -16.62 -2.80 2.36
CA LYS A 214 -16.18 -1.95 1.26
C LYS A 214 -16.60 -2.60 -0.05
N LEU A 215 -17.61 -2.04 -0.69
CA LEU A 215 -18.07 -2.46 -2.01
C LEU A 215 -17.38 -1.60 -3.07
N LYS A 216 -16.47 -2.20 -3.83
CA LYS A 216 -15.72 -1.56 -4.91
C LYS A 216 -15.92 -2.32 -6.22
N PRO A 217 -15.74 -1.67 -7.39
CA PRO A 217 -15.64 -2.37 -8.66
C PRO A 217 -14.50 -3.40 -8.61
N THR A 218 -14.71 -4.55 -9.23
CA THR A 218 -13.64 -5.52 -9.44
C THR A 218 -12.91 -5.20 -10.73
N ILE A 219 -11.59 -5.31 -10.70
CA ILE A 219 -10.73 -5.10 -11.86
C ILE A 219 -10.26 -6.48 -12.30
N THR A 220 -10.48 -6.81 -13.58
CA THR A 220 -9.90 -8.01 -14.20
C THR A 220 -8.74 -7.61 -15.10
N ILE A 221 -7.66 -8.37 -15.05
CA ILE A 221 -6.41 -8.12 -15.77
C ILE A 221 -5.96 -9.42 -16.40
N ASP A 222 -5.66 -9.41 -17.68
CA ASP A 222 -4.95 -10.51 -18.32
C ASP A 222 -3.44 -10.33 -18.15
N ALA A 223 -2.79 -11.29 -17.51
CA ALA A 223 -1.37 -11.21 -17.18
C ALA A 223 -0.66 -12.52 -17.53
N VAL A 224 0.63 -12.42 -17.86
CA VAL A 224 1.48 -13.60 -18.09
C VAL A 224 2.08 -14.09 -16.79
N ILE A 225 2.14 -15.42 -16.62
CA ILE A 225 2.92 -16.05 -15.56
C ILE A 225 4.39 -16.05 -15.98
N ILE A 226 5.27 -15.45 -15.18
CA ILE A 226 6.70 -15.38 -15.43
C ILE A 226 7.52 -16.25 -14.47
N ALA A 227 6.94 -16.59 -13.31
CA ALA A 227 7.57 -17.48 -12.34
C ALA A 227 6.54 -18.04 -11.36
N TYR A 228 6.90 -19.09 -10.63
CA TYR A 228 6.05 -19.68 -9.61
C TYR A 228 6.86 -20.15 -8.39
N THR A 229 6.18 -20.34 -7.26
CA THR A 229 6.70 -21.05 -6.08
C THR A 229 5.83 -22.26 -5.79
N THR A 230 6.37 -23.26 -5.12
CA THR A 230 5.66 -24.46 -4.70
C THR A 230 5.47 -24.50 -3.19
N LYS A 231 4.56 -25.35 -2.69
CA LYS A 231 4.43 -25.64 -1.27
C LYS A 231 5.66 -26.43 -0.81
N THR A 232 6.20 -26.14 0.37
CA THR A 232 7.41 -26.78 0.88
C THR A 232 7.22 -28.26 1.15
N ASP A 233 6.05 -28.63 1.67
CA ASP A 233 5.62 -29.98 2.01
C ASP A 233 5.05 -30.75 0.81
N GLN A 234 4.62 -30.06 -0.23
CA GLN A 234 4.00 -30.61 -1.43
C GLN A 234 4.56 -29.91 -2.69
N PRO A 235 5.78 -30.28 -3.15
CA PRO A 235 6.48 -29.55 -4.23
C PRO A 235 5.79 -29.60 -5.60
N HIS A 236 4.80 -30.47 -5.79
CA HIS A 236 3.98 -30.56 -6.99
C HIS A 236 2.84 -29.54 -7.02
N LEU A 237 2.53 -28.89 -5.88
CA LEU A 237 1.48 -27.90 -5.79
C LEU A 237 2.06 -26.48 -5.89
N VAL A 238 1.57 -25.70 -6.83
CA VAL A 238 1.90 -24.28 -6.94
C VAL A 238 1.35 -23.53 -5.72
N ARG A 239 2.23 -22.81 -5.00
CA ARG A 239 1.86 -21.97 -3.89
C ARG A 239 1.45 -20.57 -4.36
N SER A 240 2.27 -19.97 -5.22
CA SER A 240 1.99 -18.65 -5.79
C SER A 240 2.64 -18.52 -7.16
N VAL A 241 2.08 -17.64 -7.98
CA VAL A 241 2.62 -17.25 -9.29
C VAL A 241 3.08 -15.79 -9.24
N LEU A 242 4.12 -15.48 -10.03
CA LEU A 242 4.57 -14.13 -10.29
C LEU A 242 4.07 -13.70 -11.66
N LEU A 243 3.42 -12.54 -11.73
CA LEU A 243 2.70 -12.06 -12.89
C LEU A 243 3.39 -10.86 -13.51
N GLY A 244 3.24 -10.69 -14.82
CA GLY A 244 3.75 -9.57 -15.56
C GLY A 244 2.79 -9.05 -16.62
N LEU A 245 2.97 -7.79 -16.97
CA LEU A 245 2.26 -7.09 -18.07
C LEU A 245 3.29 -6.58 -19.09
N MET A 246 2.93 -6.57 -20.35
CA MET A 246 3.79 -6.13 -21.44
C MET A 246 3.65 -4.63 -21.67
N ASN A 247 4.77 -3.91 -21.66
CA ASN A 247 4.82 -2.51 -21.98
C ASN A 247 4.93 -2.28 -23.50
N GLU A 248 4.94 -1.03 -23.95
CA GLU A 248 4.98 -0.65 -25.36
C GLU A 248 6.25 -1.09 -26.09
N THR A 249 7.34 -1.35 -25.37
CA THR A 249 8.60 -1.84 -25.94
C THR A 249 8.68 -3.36 -26.03
N GLY A 250 7.62 -4.09 -25.66
CA GLY A 250 7.59 -5.56 -25.66
C GLY A 250 8.25 -6.20 -24.44
N HIS A 251 8.71 -5.40 -23.46
CA HIS A 251 9.27 -5.89 -22.21
C HIS A 251 8.15 -6.19 -21.20
N ILE A 252 8.38 -7.11 -20.29
CA ILE A 252 7.42 -7.53 -19.28
C ILE A 252 7.75 -6.86 -17.95
N GLN A 253 6.85 -6.02 -17.46
CA GLN A 253 6.94 -5.42 -16.14
C GLN A 253 6.27 -6.31 -15.10
N ILE A 254 6.94 -6.60 -13.99
CA ILE A 254 6.39 -7.40 -12.91
C ILE A 254 5.20 -6.64 -12.29
N LEU A 255 4.01 -7.26 -12.33
CA LEU A 255 2.81 -6.75 -11.67
C LEU A 255 2.80 -7.10 -10.17
N GLY A 256 3.15 -8.34 -9.84
CA GLY A 256 3.16 -8.85 -8.47
C GLY A 256 2.85 -10.33 -8.37
N GLY A 257 2.78 -10.83 -7.14
CA GLY A 257 2.48 -12.23 -6.86
C GLY A 257 0.99 -12.48 -6.61
N CYS A 258 0.49 -13.66 -7.01
CA CYS A 258 -0.84 -14.16 -6.68
C CYS A 258 -0.72 -15.54 -6.02
N GLY A 259 -1.22 -15.68 -4.79
CA GLY A 259 -1.25 -16.93 -4.04
C GLY A 259 -2.64 -17.55 -3.94
N ASN A 260 -3.69 -16.83 -4.31
CA ASN A 260 -5.05 -17.34 -4.37
C ASN A 260 -5.31 -17.93 -5.77
N ILE A 261 -5.05 -19.26 -5.91
CA ILE A 261 -5.04 -20.00 -7.18
C ILE A 261 -6.19 -21.04 -7.21
N GLY A 262 -7.10 -20.99 -6.23
CA GLY A 262 -8.18 -21.98 -6.15
C GLY A 262 -7.78 -23.27 -5.42
N SER A 263 -8.40 -24.40 -5.83
CA SER A 263 -8.30 -25.73 -5.23
C SER A 263 -6.89 -26.36 -5.39
N GLU A 264 -6.65 -27.45 -4.70
CA GLU A 264 -5.40 -28.22 -4.86
C GLU A 264 -5.26 -28.83 -6.24
N ASP A 265 -6.36 -29.27 -6.85
CA ASP A 265 -6.36 -29.81 -8.22
C ASP A 265 -5.95 -28.72 -9.23
N GLU A 266 -6.49 -27.49 -9.09
CA GLU A 266 -6.12 -26.36 -9.96
C GLU A 266 -4.63 -26.00 -9.79
N ARG A 267 -4.12 -26.04 -8.56
CA ARG A 267 -2.69 -25.81 -8.26
C ARG A 267 -1.79 -26.91 -8.87
N MET A 268 -2.24 -28.15 -8.85
CA MET A 268 -1.53 -29.28 -9.44
C MET A 268 -1.51 -29.18 -10.98
N LEU A 269 -2.67 -28.89 -11.59
CA LEU A 269 -2.77 -28.70 -13.03
C LEU A 269 -1.88 -27.55 -13.50
N LEU A 270 -1.90 -26.45 -12.77
CA LEU A 270 -1.03 -25.31 -13.08
C LEU A 270 0.45 -25.67 -12.94
N GLY A 271 0.83 -26.43 -11.92
CA GLY A 271 2.21 -26.95 -11.74
C GLY A 271 2.64 -27.81 -12.90
N THR A 272 1.81 -28.77 -13.32
CA THR A 272 2.06 -29.63 -14.48
C THR A 272 2.25 -28.83 -15.77
N LYS A 273 1.47 -27.73 -15.94
CA LYS A 273 1.59 -26.83 -17.10
C LYS A 273 2.89 -26.01 -17.07
N LEU A 274 3.32 -25.54 -15.91
CA LEU A 274 4.45 -24.61 -15.79
C LEU A 274 5.82 -25.32 -15.71
N GLU A 275 5.89 -26.53 -15.14
CA GLU A 275 7.15 -27.22 -14.90
C GLU A 275 7.99 -27.49 -16.16
N PRO A 276 7.43 -27.92 -17.32
CA PRO A 276 8.19 -28.13 -18.55
C PRO A 276 8.81 -26.85 -19.11
N HIS A 277 8.30 -25.69 -18.71
CA HIS A 277 8.72 -24.37 -19.18
C HIS A 277 9.74 -23.68 -18.24
N ARG A 278 10.30 -24.40 -17.26
CA ARG A 278 11.31 -23.84 -16.35
C ARG A 278 12.53 -23.36 -17.11
N VAL A 279 13.04 -22.19 -16.73
CA VAL A 279 14.25 -21.59 -17.30
C VAL A 279 15.19 -21.13 -16.21
N ILE A 280 16.48 -21.14 -16.52
CA ILE A 280 17.50 -20.56 -15.64
C ILE A 280 17.41 -19.04 -15.77
N ALA A 281 17.18 -18.35 -14.63
CA ALA A 281 17.20 -16.90 -14.58
C ALA A 281 18.36 -16.41 -13.69
N PRO A 282 19.15 -15.45 -14.15
CA PRO A 282 20.18 -14.83 -13.31
C PRO A 282 19.58 -13.93 -12.22
N ILE A 283 18.26 -13.74 -12.25
CA ILE A 283 17.50 -12.93 -11.32
C ILE A 283 17.00 -13.82 -10.18
N ARG A 284 17.15 -13.35 -8.94
CA ARG A 284 16.53 -13.96 -7.79
C ARG A 284 15.43 -13.06 -7.26
N TYR A 285 14.21 -13.57 -7.28
CA TYR A 285 13.02 -12.86 -6.80
C TYR A 285 12.34 -13.72 -5.73
N ALA A 286 11.93 -13.10 -4.64
CA ALA A 286 11.28 -13.80 -3.53
C ALA A 286 9.84 -13.28 -3.36
N SER A 287 8.95 -14.19 -2.98
CA SER A 287 7.60 -13.85 -2.52
C SER A 287 7.65 -13.09 -1.18
N ASP A 288 6.54 -12.50 -0.77
CA ASP A 288 6.42 -11.83 0.54
C ASP A 288 6.70 -12.80 1.72
N SER A 289 6.46 -14.10 1.54
CA SER A 289 6.82 -15.14 2.52
C SER A 289 8.29 -15.57 2.47
N GLY A 290 9.10 -14.99 1.60
CA GLY A 290 10.52 -15.30 1.44
C GLY A 290 10.83 -16.51 0.55
N SER A 291 9.83 -17.18 -0.02
CA SER A 291 10.06 -18.28 -0.96
C SER A 291 10.60 -17.74 -2.29
N LEU A 292 11.65 -18.36 -2.82
CA LEU A 292 12.21 -17.98 -4.12
C LEU A 292 11.33 -18.46 -5.27
N TYR A 293 11.13 -17.60 -6.24
CA TYR A 293 10.43 -17.93 -7.47
C TYR A 293 11.31 -18.73 -8.43
N THR A 294 10.73 -19.76 -9.04
CA THR A 294 11.28 -20.49 -10.17
C THR A 294 10.73 -19.85 -11.44
N PHE A 295 11.60 -19.30 -12.27
CA PHE A 295 11.21 -18.64 -13.53
C PHE A 295 10.83 -19.64 -14.60
N VAL A 296 9.87 -19.24 -15.44
CA VAL A 296 9.37 -20.03 -16.59
C VAL A 296 9.41 -19.18 -17.85
N LYS A 297 9.31 -19.82 -19.02
CA LYS A 297 9.05 -19.15 -20.29
C LYS A 297 7.72 -18.40 -20.18
N PRO A 298 7.61 -17.17 -20.73
CA PRO A 298 6.37 -16.40 -20.73
C PRO A 298 5.40 -16.92 -21.77
N GLU A 299 4.68 -18.00 -21.50
CA GLU A 299 3.75 -18.63 -22.46
C GLU A 299 2.33 -18.78 -21.88
N THR A 300 2.19 -18.74 -20.55
CA THR A 300 0.88 -18.93 -19.91
C THR A 300 0.25 -17.61 -19.52
N VAL A 301 -0.88 -17.27 -20.14
CA VAL A 301 -1.69 -16.11 -19.79
C VAL A 301 -2.81 -16.54 -18.85
N ILE A 302 -3.10 -15.70 -17.86
CA ILE A 302 -4.19 -15.92 -16.89
C ILE A 302 -5.06 -14.68 -16.78
N GLU A 303 -6.30 -14.87 -16.39
CA GLU A 303 -7.18 -13.80 -15.94
C GLU A 303 -7.07 -13.66 -14.43
N LEU A 304 -6.72 -12.46 -14.01
CA LEU A 304 -6.54 -12.07 -12.62
C LEU A 304 -7.66 -11.12 -12.20
N LYS A 305 -8.34 -11.41 -11.10
CA LYS A 305 -9.26 -10.48 -10.42
C LYS A 305 -8.52 -9.81 -9.27
N VAL A 306 -8.64 -8.49 -9.16
CA VAL A 306 -8.09 -7.70 -8.04
C VAL A 306 -9.16 -6.78 -7.47
N THR A 307 -9.07 -6.49 -6.17
CA THR A 307 -9.98 -5.54 -5.53
C THR A 307 -9.50 -4.09 -5.69
N ASP A 308 -8.21 -3.90 -5.93
CA ASP A 308 -7.61 -2.59 -6.11
C ASP A 308 -6.19 -2.71 -6.69
N LEU A 309 -5.66 -1.59 -7.17
CA LEU A 309 -4.27 -1.43 -7.61
C LEU A 309 -3.66 -0.25 -6.84
N GLN A 310 -2.66 -0.51 -6.02
CA GLN A 310 -2.07 0.47 -5.13
C GLN A 310 -0.67 0.87 -5.56
N LEU A 311 -0.47 2.13 -5.91
CA LEU A 311 0.82 2.67 -6.33
C LEU A 311 1.72 3.01 -5.13
N GLU A 312 1.14 3.34 -3.97
CA GLU A 312 1.87 3.69 -2.76
C GLU A 312 1.93 2.54 -1.76
N ARG A 313 3.06 2.41 -1.08
CA ARG A 313 3.25 1.48 0.02
C ARG A 313 2.74 2.09 1.33
N SER A 314 2.60 1.25 2.34
CA SER A 314 2.15 1.69 3.68
C SER A 314 3.08 2.71 4.35
N ASP A 315 4.30 2.89 3.87
CA ASP A 315 5.28 3.89 4.33
C ASP A 315 5.27 5.18 3.50
N GLY A 316 4.32 5.31 2.55
CA GLY A 316 4.19 6.47 1.66
C GLY A 316 5.16 6.45 0.47
N SER A 317 6.01 5.43 0.33
CA SER A 317 6.89 5.30 -0.83
C SER A 317 6.14 4.74 -2.04
N SER A 318 6.47 5.22 -3.24
CA SER A 318 5.88 4.70 -4.47
C SER A 318 6.32 3.26 -4.74
N SER A 319 5.38 2.43 -5.18
CA SER A 319 5.66 1.07 -5.58
C SER A 319 6.34 1.03 -6.93
N SER A 320 7.44 0.29 -7.03
CA SER A 320 8.15 0.04 -8.27
C SER A 320 8.44 -1.44 -8.44
N SER A 321 8.52 -1.88 -9.68
CA SER A 321 8.83 -3.27 -10.03
C SER A 321 9.84 -3.35 -11.16
N MET A 322 10.48 -4.52 -11.30
CA MET A 322 11.43 -4.76 -12.39
C MET A 322 10.70 -4.90 -13.72
N VAL A 323 11.29 -4.27 -14.74
CA VAL A 323 11.01 -4.54 -16.14
C VAL A 323 12.02 -5.58 -16.62
N LEU A 324 11.51 -6.63 -17.23
CA LEU A 324 12.28 -7.79 -17.68
C LEU A 324 12.14 -7.95 -19.20
N CYS A 325 13.16 -8.47 -19.86
CA CYS A 325 13.01 -9.05 -21.20
C CYS A 325 13.32 -10.56 -21.15
N TYR A 326 12.71 -11.29 -22.06
CA TYR A 326 12.97 -12.71 -22.28
C TYR A 326 13.57 -12.91 -23.67
N GLU A 327 14.86 -13.20 -23.72
CA GLU A 327 15.62 -13.38 -24.95
C GLU A 327 16.62 -14.54 -24.76
N ASP A 328 16.91 -15.24 -25.83
CA ASP A 328 17.89 -16.36 -25.83
C ASP A 328 17.59 -17.42 -24.75
N ASN A 329 16.30 -17.72 -24.51
CA ASN A 329 15.83 -18.60 -23.45
C ASN A 329 16.22 -18.17 -22.02
N ALA A 330 16.46 -16.90 -21.78
CA ALA A 330 16.83 -16.37 -20.48
C ALA A 330 16.10 -15.05 -20.14
N TRP A 331 15.80 -14.87 -18.87
CA TRP A 331 15.29 -13.60 -18.35
C TRP A 331 16.43 -12.65 -18.05
N LYS A 332 16.28 -11.38 -18.44
CA LYS A 332 17.21 -10.29 -18.16
C LYS A 332 16.46 -9.14 -17.49
N ALA A 333 17.01 -8.58 -16.41
CA ALA A 333 16.49 -7.38 -15.80
C ALA A 333 16.96 -6.15 -16.57
N ILE A 334 16.04 -5.26 -16.93
CA ILE A 334 16.31 -4.04 -17.71
C ILE A 334 16.40 -2.83 -16.79
N LYS A 335 15.32 -2.54 -16.03
CA LYS A 335 15.21 -1.35 -15.16
C LYS A 335 14.16 -1.55 -14.09
N LEU A 336 14.05 -0.58 -13.18
CA LEU A 336 12.93 -0.44 -12.25
C LEU A 336 12.02 0.68 -12.73
N GLU A 337 10.72 0.45 -12.75
CA GLU A 337 9.71 1.47 -13.07
C GLU A 337 8.57 1.43 -12.06
N LEU A 338 7.85 2.54 -11.95
CA LEU A 338 6.66 2.62 -11.12
C LEU A 338 5.62 1.62 -11.62
N CYS A 339 5.04 0.87 -10.70
CA CYS A 339 3.99 -0.10 -10.99
C CYS A 339 3.11 -0.27 -9.76
N PRO A 340 1.79 -0.15 -9.90
CA PRO A 340 0.88 -0.42 -8.80
C PRO A 340 0.90 -1.91 -8.45
N ARG A 341 0.72 -2.22 -7.17
CA ARG A 341 0.63 -3.58 -6.66
C ARG A 341 -0.83 -4.04 -6.64
N PRO A 342 -1.13 -5.26 -7.09
CA PRO A 342 -2.47 -5.80 -6.98
C PRO A 342 -2.82 -6.09 -5.52
N ILE A 343 -4.02 -5.69 -5.11
CA ILE A 343 -4.57 -5.95 -3.78
C ILE A 343 -5.56 -7.10 -3.87
N HIS A 344 -5.39 -8.10 -3.00
CA HIS A 344 -6.16 -9.35 -2.98
C HIS A 344 -6.31 -10.01 -4.34
N PRO A 345 -5.20 -10.31 -5.04
CA PRO A 345 -5.25 -10.93 -6.35
C PRO A 345 -5.79 -12.36 -6.26
N VAL A 346 -6.71 -12.69 -7.16
CA VAL A 346 -7.29 -14.03 -7.32
C VAL A 346 -7.12 -14.46 -8.76
N LEU A 347 -6.51 -15.61 -9.01
CA LEU A 347 -6.44 -16.22 -10.31
C LEU A 347 -7.81 -16.83 -10.64
N LEU A 348 -8.50 -16.31 -11.67
CA LEU A 348 -9.80 -16.79 -12.08
C LEU A 348 -9.69 -18.02 -12.99
N ARG A 349 -8.84 -17.93 -14.00
CA ARG A 349 -8.64 -19.02 -14.98
C ARG A 349 -7.39 -18.83 -15.82
N VAL A 350 -6.94 -19.90 -16.44
CA VAL A 350 -5.94 -19.85 -17.50
C VAL A 350 -6.63 -19.41 -18.79
N ARG A 351 -5.98 -18.56 -19.57
CA ARG A 351 -6.47 -17.99 -20.83
C ARG A 351 -5.78 -18.65 -22.01
N ASP A 352 -6.21 -19.88 -22.35
CA ASP A 352 -5.67 -20.60 -23.50
C ASP A 352 -6.07 -19.96 -24.86
N ASP A 353 -7.01 -19.03 -24.83
CA ASP A 353 -7.45 -18.21 -25.95
C ASP A 353 -6.56 -16.97 -26.18
N LYS A 354 -5.58 -16.70 -25.30
CA LYS A 354 -4.69 -15.54 -25.37
C LYS A 354 -3.22 -15.91 -25.47
N SER A 355 -2.46 -15.00 -26.05
CA SER A 355 -1.02 -15.14 -26.27
C SER A 355 -0.22 -14.06 -25.52
N VAL A 356 1.07 -14.29 -25.36
CA VAL A 356 1.95 -13.30 -24.73
C VAL A 356 2.33 -12.22 -25.74
N THR A 357 1.37 -11.37 -26.01
CA THR A 357 1.48 -10.25 -26.95
C THR A 357 1.04 -8.95 -26.29
N GLN A 358 1.45 -7.85 -26.87
CA GLN A 358 1.08 -6.52 -26.40
C GLN A 358 -0.44 -6.26 -26.44
N SER A 359 -1.19 -6.92 -27.33
CA SER A 359 -2.65 -6.81 -27.39
C SER A 359 -3.34 -7.49 -26.21
N ASP A 360 -2.80 -8.62 -25.75
CA ASP A 360 -3.47 -9.48 -24.79
C ASP A 360 -3.09 -9.21 -23.33
N ILE A 361 -1.82 -8.86 -23.08
CA ILE A 361 -1.29 -8.64 -21.73
C ILE A 361 -0.68 -7.24 -21.54
N ARG A 362 -1.26 -6.24 -22.22
CA ARG A 362 -0.74 -4.86 -22.22
C ARG A 362 -0.74 -4.21 -20.85
N LEU A 363 0.32 -3.46 -20.55
CA LEU A 363 0.43 -2.64 -19.33
C LEU A 363 -0.65 -1.55 -19.26
N SER A 364 -1.16 -1.08 -20.40
CA SER A 364 -2.24 -0.08 -20.46
C SER A 364 -3.58 -0.53 -19.87
N GLN A 365 -3.78 -1.83 -19.57
CA GLN A 365 -4.93 -2.30 -18.78
C GLN A 365 -5.02 -1.64 -17.39
N ILE A 366 -3.89 -1.17 -16.90
CA ILE A 366 -3.78 -0.52 -15.59
C ILE A 366 -3.34 0.95 -15.71
N ALA A 367 -3.52 1.57 -16.89
CA ALA A 367 -3.08 2.93 -17.18
C ALA A 367 -3.64 3.98 -16.21
N ASP A 368 -4.90 3.82 -15.79
CA ASP A 368 -5.57 4.72 -14.84
C ASP A 368 -4.94 4.73 -13.44
N PHE A 369 -4.17 3.70 -13.12
CA PHE A 369 -3.45 3.55 -11.84
C PHE A 369 -1.96 3.86 -11.95
N LEU A 370 -1.47 4.12 -13.16
CA LEU A 370 -0.11 4.58 -13.38
C LEU A 370 -0.04 6.10 -13.18
N PRO A 371 1.07 6.63 -12.66
CA PRO A 371 1.25 8.08 -12.57
C PRO A 371 1.17 8.66 -13.98
N ASN A 372 0.42 9.76 -14.13
CA ASN A 372 0.39 10.49 -15.39
C ASN A 372 1.83 10.84 -15.78
N SER A 373 2.29 10.35 -16.91
CA SER A 373 3.63 10.61 -17.46
C SER A 373 3.87 12.08 -17.86
N LYS A 374 2.97 12.97 -17.49
CA LYS A 374 3.04 14.43 -17.71
C LYS A 374 3.52 15.23 -16.50
N THR A 375 3.78 14.62 -15.35
CA THR A 375 4.68 15.26 -14.41
C THR A 375 6.06 15.09 -15.00
N ASP A 376 6.61 16.17 -15.53
CA ASP A 376 8.02 16.37 -15.80
C ASP A 376 8.83 15.94 -14.54
N ALA A 377 8.98 14.64 -14.37
CA ALA A 377 10.19 14.16 -13.82
C ALA A 377 11.24 14.48 -14.90
N THR A 378 11.76 15.68 -14.91
CA THR A 378 13.18 15.84 -15.08
C THR A 378 13.78 14.91 -14.04
N GLN A 379 13.85 13.63 -14.38
CA GLN A 379 14.82 12.72 -13.81
C GLN A 379 16.16 13.35 -14.22
N SER A 380 16.61 14.31 -13.41
CA SER A 380 18.04 14.54 -13.32
C SER A 380 18.58 13.13 -13.08
N GLU A 381 19.40 12.64 -14.00
CA GLU A 381 20.02 11.31 -13.86
C GLU A 381 20.71 11.32 -12.50
N LEU A 382 20.06 10.68 -11.53
CA LEU A 382 20.61 10.54 -10.20
C LEU A 382 21.91 9.77 -10.34
N PRO A 383 23.01 10.25 -9.77
CA PRO A 383 24.24 9.49 -9.73
C PRO A 383 23.95 8.12 -9.11
N LYS A 384 24.64 7.08 -9.51
CA LYS A 384 24.46 5.75 -8.92
C LYS A 384 24.82 5.80 -7.44
N SER A 385 24.02 5.11 -6.61
CA SER A 385 24.37 4.88 -5.22
C SER A 385 25.75 4.19 -5.12
N HIS A 386 26.58 4.64 -4.20
CA HIS A 386 27.95 4.13 -4.04
C HIS A 386 27.97 2.96 -3.06
N VAL A 387 28.35 1.76 -3.53
CA VAL A 387 28.53 0.58 -2.67
C VAL A 387 29.86 0.71 -1.94
N LEU A 388 29.80 0.77 -0.61
CA LEU A 388 30.95 0.89 0.29
C LEU A 388 31.51 -0.48 0.67
N ARG A 389 30.62 -1.46 0.92
CA ARG A 389 31.00 -2.79 1.35
C ARG A 389 29.98 -3.82 0.89
N ARG A 390 30.47 -4.95 0.37
CA ARG A 390 29.62 -6.09 0.01
C ARG A 390 30.35 -7.38 0.34
N GLU A 391 29.74 -8.18 1.19
CA GLU A 391 30.27 -9.50 1.57
C GLU A 391 29.17 -10.56 1.49
N VAL A 392 29.56 -11.76 1.07
CA VAL A 392 28.64 -12.89 0.95
C VAL A 392 29.28 -14.10 1.60
N TRP A 393 28.56 -14.73 2.50
CA TRP A 393 28.99 -15.96 3.17
C TRP A 393 28.05 -17.10 2.84
N THR A 394 28.62 -18.27 2.70
CA THR A 394 27.86 -19.52 2.52
C THR A 394 28.20 -20.52 3.60
N LYS A 395 27.23 -21.35 3.93
CA LYS A 395 27.37 -22.50 4.80
C LYS A 395 26.50 -23.63 4.27
N GLU A 396 27.09 -24.79 4.11
CA GLU A 396 26.37 -26.03 3.77
C GLU A 396 26.19 -26.89 5.03
N THR A 397 24.96 -27.31 5.28
CA THR A 397 24.66 -28.22 6.41
C THR A 397 23.65 -29.24 5.95
N LYS A 398 24.04 -30.52 6.00
CA LYS A 398 23.17 -31.64 5.58
C LYS A 398 22.64 -31.54 4.15
N GLY A 399 23.44 -31.01 3.22
CA GLY A 399 23.06 -30.81 1.82
C GLY A 399 22.21 -29.53 1.57
N GLU A 400 21.92 -28.76 2.60
CA GLU A 400 21.19 -27.49 2.46
C GLU A 400 22.14 -26.29 2.49
N LEU A 401 21.98 -25.40 1.51
CA LEU A 401 22.77 -24.18 1.39
C LEU A 401 22.12 -23.04 2.14
N ALA A 402 22.84 -22.45 3.08
CA ALA A 402 22.52 -21.17 3.70
C ALA A 402 23.44 -20.07 3.16
N VAL A 403 22.88 -18.89 2.92
CA VAL A 403 23.59 -17.73 2.38
C VAL A 403 23.32 -16.52 3.26
N ARG A 404 24.39 -15.82 3.65
CA ARG A 404 24.30 -14.50 4.30
C ARG A 404 24.98 -13.44 3.44
N LYS A 405 24.36 -12.27 3.33
CA LYS A 405 24.88 -11.16 2.54
C LYS A 405 24.79 -9.88 3.32
N LEU A 406 25.91 -9.19 3.42
CA LEU A 406 26.00 -7.81 3.87
C LEU A 406 26.14 -6.91 2.64
N LEU A 407 25.44 -5.79 2.64
CA LEU A 407 25.58 -4.72 1.68
C LEU A 407 25.50 -3.39 2.42
N VAL A 408 26.52 -2.55 2.28
CA VAL A 408 26.58 -1.19 2.79
C VAL A 408 26.73 -0.24 1.62
N TRP A 409 25.89 0.78 1.57
CA TRP A 409 26.00 1.78 0.49
C TRP A 409 25.61 3.18 0.96
N LYS A 410 26.20 4.17 0.31
CA LYS A 410 25.76 5.55 0.35
C LYS A 410 24.65 5.74 -0.69
N THR A 411 23.51 6.29 -0.26
CA THR A 411 22.36 6.46 -1.14
C THR A 411 22.49 7.73 -1.99
N ASN A 412 22.12 7.64 -3.25
CA ASN A 412 22.08 8.79 -4.16
C ASN A 412 20.93 9.76 -3.83
N LYS A 413 19.88 9.29 -3.16
CA LYS A 413 18.67 10.07 -2.85
C LYS A 413 18.90 11.11 -1.76
N ALA A 414 19.82 10.86 -0.84
CA ALA A 414 20.14 11.78 0.25
C ALA A 414 20.77 13.09 -0.28
N GLU A 415 21.40 13.07 -1.44
CA GLU A 415 21.98 14.27 -2.07
C GLU A 415 20.90 15.24 -2.58
N ILE A 416 19.70 14.70 -2.90
CA ILE A 416 18.58 15.50 -3.41
C ILE A 416 17.60 15.86 -2.29
N ASN A 417 17.38 14.93 -1.35
CA ASN A 417 16.43 15.11 -0.28
C ASN A 417 16.98 14.51 1.02
N SER A 418 17.28 15.38 1.99
CA SER A 418 17.81 15.01 3.31
C SER A 418 16.83 14.16 4.16
N ALA A 419 15.59 13.97 3.73
CA ALA A 419 14.65 13.05 4.37
C ALA A 419 15.01 11.57 4.11
N PHE A 420 15.81 11.29 3.07
CA PHE A 420 16.34 9.95 2.85
C PHE A 420 17.61 9.71 3.69
N PRO A 421 17.77 8.48 4.21
CA PRO A 421 19.00 8.13 4.94
C PRO A 421 20.20 8.18 4.01
N GLU A 422 21.32 8.73 4.48
CA GLU A 422 22.53 8.85 3.69
C GLU A 422 23.23 7.50 3.54
N TYR A 423 23.26 6.70 4.62
CA TYR A 423 23.91 5.39 4.61
C TYR A 423 22.95 4.30 5.04
N VAL A 424 23.00 3.17 4.32
CA VAL A 424 22.14 2.02 4.54
C VAL A 424 23.00 0.77 4.67
N VAL A 425 22.72 -0.01 5.70
CA VAL A 425 23.27 -1.35 5.93
C VAL A 425 22.16 -2.36 5.75
N HIS A 426 22.31 -3.26 4.79
CA HIS A 426 21.34 -4.30 4.48
C HIS A 426 21.94 -5.68 4.74
N TRP A 427 21.33 -6.40 5.64
CA TRP A 427 21.64 -7.78 5.94
C TRP A 427 20.59 -8.71 5.35
N THR A 428 21.03 -9.74 4.69
CA THR A 428 20.17 -10.81 4.16
C THR A 428 20.64 -12.14 4.74
N ASP A 429 19.70 -12.92 5.27
CA ASP A 429 19.93 -14.28 5.75
C ASP A 429 18.96 -15.23 5.03
N TYR A 430 19.47 -16.12 4.20
CA TYR A 430 18.73 -17.11 3.46
C TYR A 430 19.10 -18.51 3.92
N SER A 431 18.09 -19.36 4.14
CA SER A 431 18.27 -20.79 4.40
C SER A 431 17.11 -21.57 3.81
N SER A 432 17.37 -22.51 2.93
CA SER A 432 16.38 -23.31 2.22
C SER A 432 15.51 -24.18 3.15
N GLY A 433 16.06 -24.64 4.28
CA GLY A 433 15.36 -25.50 5.24
C GLY A 433 14.43 -24.79 6.22
N ARG A 434 14.22 -23.46 6.11
CA ARG A 434 13.32 -22.70 6.98
C ARG A 434 11.94 -22.52 6.36
N ALA A 435 10.90 -22.51 7.18
CA ALA A 435 9.52 -22.18 6.76
C ALA A 435 9.43 -20.79 6.09
N SER A 436 10.25 -19.83 6.56
CA SER A 436 10.49 -18.54 5.90
C SER A 436 11.98 -18.47 5.51
N PRO A 437 12.34 -18.87 4.29
CA PRO A 437 13.74 -19.01 3.89
C PRO A 437 14.55 -17.73 3.91
N LEU A 438 13.91 -16.56 3.69
CA LEU A 438 14.59 -15.29 3.54
C LEU A 438 14.23 -14.32 4.66
N ASN A 439 15.22 -13.94 5.48
CA ASN A 439 15.15 -12.84 6.42
C ASN A 439 15.96 -11.64 5.91
N ARG A 440 15.46 -10.43 6.16
CA ARG A 440 16.12 -9.18 5.80
C ARG A 440 16.10 -8.24 7.00
N GLU A 441 17.22 -7.56 7.19
CA GLU A 441 17.34 -6.49 8.18
C GLU A 441 17.95 -5.27 7.50
N VAL A 442 17.39 -4.09 7.74
CA VAL A 442 17.89 -2.82 7.23
C VAL A 442 18.15 -1.91 8.40
N LYS A 443 19.40 -1.42 8.51
CA LYS A 443 19.79 -0.40 9.48
C LYS A 443 20.22 0.86 8.74
N LEU A 444 19.92 2.00 9.32
CA LEU A 444 20.25 3.31 8.77
C LEU A 444 21.34 3.96 9.62
N ALA A 445 22.24 4.67 8.97
CA ALA A 445 23.33 5.36 9.66
C ALA A 445 23.47 6.81 9.16
N PRO A 446 23.83 7.75 10.04
CA PRO A 446 24.00 9.16 9.68
C PRO A 446 25.33 9.44 8.97
N ASN A 447 26.33 8.55 9.08
CA ASN A 447 27.65 8.68 8.46
C ASN A 447 28.24 7.30 8.18
N GLU A 448 29.34 7.29 7.41
CA GLU A 448 30.01 6.07 6.96
C GLU A 448 30.58 5.26 8.13
N GLU A 449 31.19 5.92 9.12
CA GLU A 449 31.76 5.26 10.28
C GLU A 449 30.72 4.46 11.05
N SER A 450 29.58 5.09 11.35
CA SER A 450 28.46 4.42 12.01
C SER A 450 27.89 3.26 11.17
N ALA A 451 27.85 3.40 9.84
CA ALA A 451 27.42 2.33 8.95
C ALA A 451 28.36 1.13 9.00
N MET A 452 29.67 1.38 9.02
CA MET A 452 30.69 0.31 9.15
C MET A 452 30.63 -0.37 10.50
N GLN A 453 30.45 0.38 11.61
CA GLN A 453 30.28 -0.19 12.96
C GLN A 453 29.05 -1.10 13.04
N LEU A 454 27.91 -0.68 12.46
CA LEU A 454 26.71 -1.50 12.36
C LEU A 454 26.93 -2.77 11.53
N ALA A 455 27.69 -2.65 10.44
CA ALA A 455 28.03 -3.78 9.58
C ALA A 455 28.92 -4.80 10.30
N ASP A 456 29.96 -4.33 11.00
CA ASP A 456 30.85 -5.19 11.80
C ASP A 456 30.09 -5.87 12.94
N GLY A 457 29.17 -5.17 13.59
CA GLY A 457 28.29 -5.75 14.60
C GLY A 457 27.46 -6.90 14.06
N LEU A 458 26.84 -6.71 12.88
CA LEU A 458 26.05 -7.76 12.21
C LEU A 458 26.90 -8.97 11.83
N ILE A 459 28.14 -8.77 11.36
CA ILE A 459 29.06 -9.85 11.04
C ILE A 459 29.43 -10.62 12.33
N LEU A 460 29.84 -9.92 13.37
CA LEU A 460 30.25 -10.53 14.65
C LEU A 460 29.10 -11.36 15.26
N GLU A 461 27.91 -10.83 15.21
CA GLU A 461 26.71 -11.50 15.74
C GLU A 461 26.32 -12.74 14.94
N ASN A 462 26.40 -12.66 13.62
CA ASN A 462 25.81 -13.64 12.72
C ASN A 462 26.83 -14.60 12.10
N ILE A 463 28.05 -14.19 11.76
CA ILE A 463 29.05 -15.04 11.11
C ILE A 463 29.89 -15.78 12.17
N LYS A 464 29.49 -17.02 12.45
CA LYS A 464 30.17 -17.92 13.41
C LYS A 464 30.88 -19.03 12.64
N LYS A 465 31.52 -19.97 13.36
CA LYS A 465 32.25 -21.10 12.78
C LYS A 465 31.45 -21.83 11.71
N GLY A 466 32.10 -22.13 10.59
CA GLY A 466 31.55 -22.87 9.49
C GLY A 466 30.92 -22.06 8.36
N TRP A 467 31.00 -20.71 8.41
CA TRP A 467 30.67 -19.84 7.30
C TRP A 467 31.93 -19.55 6.47
N ASN A 468 31.80 -19.61 5.15
CA ASN A 468 32.86 -19.32 4.18
C ASN A 468 32.51 -18.03 3.44
N LEU A 469 33.42 -17.07 3.43
CA LEU A 469 33.35 -15.86 2.62
C LEU A 469 33.60 -16.23 1.15
N ILE A 470 32.77 -15.67 0.22
CA ILE A 470 32.89 -15.85 -1.22
C ILE A 470 33.24 -14.53 -1.89
#